data_d9f636b835283f1025aefdc9fdf26dee
#
_entry.id   d9f636b835283f1025aefdc9fdf26dee
#
_cell.length_a   1.000
_cell.length_b   1.000
_cell.length_c   1.000
_cell.angle_alpha   90.00
_cell.angle_beta   90.00
_cell.angle_gamma   90.00
#
_symmetry.space_group_name_H-M   'P 1'
#
loop_
_entity.id
_entity.type
_entity.pdbx_description
1 polymer ?
#
loop_
_entity_poly.entity_id
_entity_poly.type
_entity_poly.pdbx_seq_one_letter_code
_entity_poly.pdbx_strand_id
1 'polypeptide(L)'
;EQPYIQAVLKVWSLYCDLLEDKPRIKEIHLGGGTPTFFSPANLTQLIEGILAQAEIAEQYEFSFEGHPNNTTREHLQALYDLGFRRVSYGVQDYNETVQKAIHRIQPFEHVEQVTQWAREIGYSSISHDLVFGLPFQNLDDVLNTIDQTKRLRPDRLAFYSYAHVPWIKGNGQRGFKDHDVPKDEVKRQCYEEGKKKLLAQGYH
;
A
#
# COMPACT_ATOMS: atom_id res chain seq x y z
N GLU A 1 -6.02 19.43 5.05
CA GLU A 1 -6.81 18.39 4.37
C GLU A 1 -8.01 19.00 3.64
N GLN A 2 -8.84 19.82 4.30
CA GLN A 2 -10.10 20.36 3.74
C GLN A 2 -9.95 21.08 2.39
N PRO A 3 -8.98 21.99 2.16
CA PRO A 3 -8.84 22.65 0.86
C PRO A 3 -8.54 21.66 -0.29
N TYR A 4 -7.81 20.57 0.01
CA TYR A 4 -7.54 19.53 -0.98
C TYR A 4 -8.81 18.75 -1.33
N ILE A 5 -9.58 18.32 -0.33
CA ILE A 5 -10.85 17.61 -0.53
C ILE A 5 -11.82 18.46 -1.38
N GLN A 6 -11.96 19.73 -1.02
CA GLN A 6 -12.80 20.66 -1.78
C GLN A 6 -12.34 20.81 -3.23
N ALA A 7 -11.02 20.89 -3.47
CA ALA A 7 -10.47 20.97 -4.81
C ALA A 7 -10.77 19.71 -5.64
N VAL A 8 -10.57 18.52 -5.04
CA VAL A 8 -10.86 17.24 -5.71
C VAL A 8 -12.34 17.12 -6.04
N LEU A 9 -13.23 17.42 -5.09
CA LEU A 9 -14.67 17.35 -5.31
C LEU A 9 -15.15 18.36 -6.36
N LYS A 10 -14.54 19.56 -6.40
CA LYS A 10 -14.84 20.54 -7.46
C LYS A 10 -14.39 20.04 -8.84
N VAL A 11 -13.21 19.45 -8.94
CA VAL A 11 -12.73 18.85 -10.20
C VAL A 11 -13.66 17.70 -10.61
N TRP A 12 -14.05 16.84 -9.68
CA TRP A 12 -15.00 15.75 -9.94
C TRP A 12 -16.33 16.28 -10.48
N SER A 13 -16.90 17.32 -9.84
CA SER A 13 -18.14 17.95 -10.32
C SER A 13 -18.00 18.47 -11.75
N LEU A 14 -16.89 19.15 -12.08
CA LEU A 14 -16.64 19.63 -13.45
C LEU A 14 -16.60 18.47 -14.48
N TYR A 15 -16.05 17.32 -14.12
CA TYR A 15 -16.10 16.15 -15.00
C TYR A 15 -17.51 15.59 -15.14
N CYS A 16 -18.28 15.49 -14.05
CA CYS A 16 -19.65 15.03 -14.08
C CYS A 16 -20.54 15.93 -14.95
N ASP A 17 -20.34 17.25 -14.90
CA ASP A 17 -21.08 18.24 -15.69
C ASP A 17 -20.82 18.13 -17.22
N LEU A 18 -19.71 17.47 -17.61
CA LEU A 18 -19.38 17.23 -19.02
C LEU A 18 -19.97 15.92 -19.57
N LEU A 19 -20.51 15.07 -18.70
CA LEU A 19 -21.10 13.80 -19.11
C LEU A 19 -22.60 13.99 -19.41
N GLU A 20 -23.09 13.29 -20.42
CA GLU A 20 -24.52 13.31 -20.76
C GLU A 20 -25.37 12.61 -19.70
N ASP A 21 -24.82 11.53 -19.12
CA ASP A 21 -25.48 10.74 -18.08
C ASP A 21 -24.65 10.76 -16.77
N LYS A 22 -25.32 10.44 -15.67
CA LYS A 22 -24.68 10.27 -14.37
C LYS A 22 -23.60 9.17 -14.46
N PRO A 23 -22.34 9.45 -14.07
CA PRO A 23 -21.27 8.47 -14.23
C PRO A 23 -21.50 7.22 -13.37
N ARG A 24 -21.18 6.06 -13.91
CA ARG A 24 -21.21 4.77 -13.20
C ARG A 24 -19.82 4.37 -12.80
N ILE A 25 -19.56 4.40 -11.49
CA ILE A 25 -18.25 4.06 -10.92
C ILE A 25 -18.15 2.54 -10.77
N LYS A 26 -17.13 1.97 -11.41
CA LYS A 26 -16.77 0.57 -11.30
C LYS A 26 -15.59 0.36 -10.37
N GLU A 27 -14.67 1.32 -10.33
CA GLU A 27 -13.46 1.21 -9.52
C GLU A 27 -13.16 2.54 -8.81
N ILE A 28 -12.79 2.45 -7.53
CA ILE A 28 -12.14 3.53 -6.78
C ILE A 28 -10.86 2.98 -6.21
N HIS A 29 -9.76 3.66 -6.50
CA HIS A 29 -8.48 3.36 -5.89
C HIS A 29 -7.91 4.62 -5.22
N LEU A 30 -7.69 4.55 -3.91
CA LEU A 30 -6.98 5.58 -3.17
C LEU A 30 -5.52 5.16 -3.05
N GLY A 31 -4.67 5.81 -3.81
CA GLY A 31 -3.23 5.54 -3.86
C GLY A 31 -2.41 6.83 -3.83
N GLY A 32 -1.14 6.72 -4.18
CA GLY A 32 -0.21 7.84 -4.20
C GLY A 32 0.54 7.98 -2.88
N GLY A 33 0.51 9.10 -2.19
CA GLY A 33 1.23 9.28 -0.93
C GLY A 33 0.81 8.27 0.16
N THR A 34 -0.03 8.70 1.07
CA THR A 34 -0.60 7.79 2.09
C THR A 34 -2.05 8.20 2.33
N PRO A 35 -3.03 7.50 1.76
CA PRO A 35 -4.45 7.85 1.95
C PRO A 35 -4.87 7.95 3.41
N THR A 36 -4.37 7.05 4.26
CA THR A 36 -4.62 7.04 5.71
C THR A 36 -3.88 8.14 6.49
N PHE A 37 -3.28 9.11 5.78
CA PHE A 37 -2.86 10.39 6.35
C PHE A 37 -4.06 11.30 6.64
N PHE A 38 -5.12 11.21 5.84
CA PHE A 38 -6.38 11.86 6.13
C PHE A 38 -7.07 11.20 7.33
N SER A 39 -7.78 11.99 8.12
CA SER A 39 -8.64 11.42 9.15
C SER A 39 -9.77 10.55 8.56
N PRO A 40 -10.31 9.58 9.30
CA PRO A 40 -11.45 8.79 8.84
C PRO A 40 -12.63 9.65 8.37
N ALA A 41 -12.94 10.74 9.10
CA ALA A 41 -14.02 11.68 8.75
C ALA A 41 -13.75 12.38 7.40
N ASN A 42 -12.51 12.77 7.14
CA ASN A 42 -12.13 13.43 5.90
C ASN A 42 -12.13 12.46 4.70
N LEU A 43 -11.74 11.21 4.90
CA LEU A 43 -11.91 10.16 3.89
C LEU A 43 -13.38 9.91 3.58
N THR A 44 -14.20 9.82 4.62
CA THR A 44 -15.67 9.68 4.45
C THR A 44 -16.24 10.83 3.62
N GLN A 45 -15.93 12.08 4.00
CA GLN A 45 -16.39 13.27 3.27
C GLN A 45 -15.97 13.24 1.79
N LEU A 46 -14.73 12.86 1.51
CA LEU A 46 -14.23 12.78 0.14
C LEU A 46 -15.00 11.74 -0.68
N ILE A 47 -15.13 10.53 -0.16
CA ILE A 47 -15.76 9.43 -0.89
C ILE A 47 -17.27 9.66 -1.03
N GLU A 48 -17.97 10.08 0.02
CA GLU A 48 -19.39 10.43 -0.06
C GLU A 48 -19.63 11.54 -1.08
N GLY A 49 -18.77 12.56 -1.12
CA GLY A 49 -18.86 13.65 -2.10
C GLY A 49 -18.69 13.16 -3.55
N ILE A 50 -17.83 12.16 -3.78
CA ILE A 50 -17.68 11.52 -5.09
C ILE A 50 -18.93 10.70 -5.43
N LEU A 51 -19.38 9.85 -4.51
CA LEU A 51 -20.51 8.95 -4.71
C LEU A 51 -21.85 9.68 -4.85
N ALA A 52 -22.03 10.86 -4.27
CA ALA A 52 -23.23 11.67 -4.41
C ALA A 52 -23.52 12.05 -5.87
N GLN A 53 -22.50 12.19 -6.68
CA GLN A 53 -22.61 12.58 -8.10
C GLN A 53 -22.48 11.40 -9.08
N ALA A 54 -22.44 10.17 -8.57
CA ALA A 54 -22.24 8.97 -9.39
C ALA A 54 -23.17 7.84 -8.95
N GLU A 55 -23.32 6.84 -9.81
CA GLU A 55 -23.92 5.55 -9.46
C GLU A 55 -22.80 4.53 -9.27
N ILE A 56 -22.97 3.63 -8.32
CA ILE A 56 -22.06 2.50 -8.17
C ILE A 56 -22.51 1.39 -9.14
N ALA A 57 -21.58 0.84 -9.92
CA ALA A 57 -21.85 -0.29 -10.79
C ALA A 57 -22.23 -1.53 -9.96
N GLU A 58 -23.03 -2.43 -10.51
CA GLU A 58 -23.41 -3.67 -9.83
C GLU A 58 -22.21 -4.52 -9.43
N GLN A 59 -21.20 -4.59 -10.31
CA GLN A 59 -19.89 -5.17 -10.01
C GLN A 59 -18.88 -4.04 -9.88
N TYR A 60 -18.41 -3.81 -8.69
CA TYR A 60 -17.44 -2.75 -8.40
C TYR A 60 -16.31 -3.24 -7.50
N GLU A 61 -15.19 -2.52 -7.53
CA GLU A 61 -14.03 -2.78 -6.68
C GLU A 61 -13.48 -1.48 -6.11
N PHE A 62 -13.56 -1.31 -4.79
CA PHE A 62 -12.95 -0.18 -4.10
C PHE A 62 -11.77 -0.66 -3.27
N SER A 63 -10.63 0.00 -3.47
CA SER A 63 -9.35 -0.37 -2.88
C SER A 63 -8.56 0.85 -2.42
N PHE A 64 -7.66 0.66 -1.47
CA PHE A 64 -6.76 1.72 -1.02
C PHE A 64 -5.42 1.19 -0.55
N GLU A 65 -4.43 2.10 -0.55
CA GLU A 65 -3.11 1.88 0.03
C GLU A 65 -3.09 2.40 1.47
N GLY A 66 -2.70 1.54 2.41
CA GLY A 66 -2.56 1.88 3.82
C GLY A 66 -1.09 1.86 4.25
N HIS A 67 -0.72 2.79 5.14
CA HIS A 67 0.56 2.74 5.82
C HIS A 67 0.34 2.13 7.21
N PRO A 68 0.98 1.00 7.57
CA PRO A 68 0.72 0.32 8.85
C PRO A 68 0.82 1.21 10.08
N ASN A 69 1.74 2.18 10.12
CA ASN A 69 1.87 3.08 11.25
C ASN A 69 0.76 4.16 11.34
N ASN A 70 0.05 4.43 10.23
CA ASN A 70 -0.92 5.53 10.17
C ASN A 70 -2.37 5.02 10.01
N THR A 71 -2.53 3.74 9.69
CA THR A 71 -3.85 3.14 9.51
C THR A 71 -4.39 2.71 10.87
N THR A 72 -5.53 3.26 11.26
CA THR A 72 -6.23 2.86 12.49
C THR A 72 -7.43 1.98 12.17
N ARG A 73 -8.02 1.35 13.19
CA ARG A 73 -9.23 0.55 13.05
C ARG A 73 -10.40 1.39 12.51
N GLU A 74 -10.47 2.66 12.92
CA GLU A 74 -11.49 3.61 12.47
C GLU A 74 -11.35 3.95 11.00
N HIS A 75 -10.11 4.08 10.46
CA HIS A 75 -9.89 4.23 9.02
C HIS A 75 -10.43 3.04 8.24
N LEU A 76 -10.10 1.84 8.70
CA LEU A 76 -10.56 0.61 8.07
C LEU A 76 -12.08 0.49 8.11
N GLN A 77 -12.70 0.77 9.26
CA GLN A 77 -14.16 0.71 9.40
C GLN A 77 -14.85 1.73 8.50
N ALA A 78 -14.42 3.00 8.51
CA ALA A 78 -15.00 4.06 7.69
C ALA A 78 -14.94 3.72 6.19
N LEU A 79 -13.79 3.25 5.69
CA LEU A 79 -13.65 2.86 4.30
C LEU A 79 -14.46 1.59 3.97
N TYR A 80 -14.53 0.63 4.91
CA TYR A 80 -15.36 -0.56 4.73
C TYR A 80 -16.86 -0.22 4.57
N ASP A 81 -17.37 0.69 5.40
CA ASP A 81 -18.76 1.15 5.36
C ASP A 81 -19.07 1.87 4.05
N LEU A 82 -18.07 2.48 3.41
CA LEU A 82 -18.15 3.11 2.09
C LEU A 82 -17.97 2.14 0.91
N GLY A 83 -17.87 0.84 1.16
CA GLY A 83 -17.77 -0.18 0.12
C GLY A 83 -16.35 -0.66 -0.22
N PHE A 84 -15.31 -0.15 0.44
CA PHE A 84 -13.96 -0.66 0.22
C PHE A 84 -13.82 -2.07 0.79
N ARG A 85 -13.23 -2.97 -0.01
CA ARG A 85 -13.04 -4.38 0.35
C ARG A 85 -11.60 -4.85 0.18
N ARG A 86 -10.75 -4.02 -0.40
CA ARG A 86 -9.35 -4.34 -0.67
C ARG A 86 -8.44 -3.28 -0.09
N VAL A 87 -7.38 -3.73 0.57
CA VAL A 87 -6.32 -2.88 1.11
C VAL A 87 -4.95 -3.44 0.75
N SER A 88 -4.00 -2.57 0.43
CA SER A 88 -2.59 -2.91 0.31
C SER A 88 -1.78 -2.19 1.38
N TYR A 89 -0.88 -2.91 2.04
CA TYR A 89 0.04 -2.38 3.03
C TYR A 89 1.47 -2.43 2.51
N GLY A 90 2.13 -1.29 2.43
CA GLY A 90 3.55 -1.23 2.13
C GLY A 90 4.37 -1.75 3.30
N VAL A 91 4.75 -3.01 3.28
CA VAL A 91 5.60 -3.64 4.30
C VAL A 91 7.06 -3.35 4.02
N GLN A 92 7.49 -3.48 2.80
CA GLN A 92 8.84 -3.29 2.27
C GLN A 92 9.82 -4.37 2.78
N ASP A 93 10.25 -4.29 4.04
CA ASP A 93 11.16 -5.21 4.70
C ASP A 93 11.00 -5.13 6.22
N TYR A 94 11.31 -6.21 6.95
CA TYR A 94 11.25 -6.25 8.42
C TYR A 94 12.61 -6.06 9.10
N ASN A 95 13.73 -6.05 8.36
CA ASN A 95 15.04 -5.80 8.93
C ASN A 95 15.16 -4.34 9.38
N GLU A 96 15.51 -4.12 10.65
CA GLU A 96 15.58 -2.78 11.24
C GLU A 96 16.63 -1.88 10.57
N THR A 97 17.76 -2.43 10.14
CA THR A 97 18.82 -1.68 9.43
C THR A 97 18.30 -1.19 8.08
N VAL A 98 17.60 -2.07 7.35
CA VAL A 98 16.97 -1.73 6.06
C VAL A 98 15.90 -0.67 6.27
N GLN A 99 15.02 -0.85 7.27
CA GLN A 99 13.96 0.13 7.60
C GLN A 99 14.53 1.52 7.95
N LYS A 100 15.63 1.57 8.74
CA LYS A 100 16.34 2.82 9.05
C LYS A 100 16.88 3.49 7.78
N ALA A 101 17.48 2.72 6.88
CA ALA A 101 18.05 3.25 5.64
C ALA A 101 17.01 3.89 4.72
N ILE A 102 15.80 3.34 4.67
CA ILE A 102 14.70 3.87 3.88
C ILE A 102 13.80 4.86 4.66
N HIS A 103 14.19 5.23 5.89
CA HIS A 103 13.42 6.11 6.79
C HIS A 103 11.99 5.61 7.06
N ARG A 104 11.81 4.30 7.17
CA ARG A 104 10.51 3.68 7.37
C ARG A 104 10.57 2.62 8.48
N ILE A 105 10.66 3.09 9.71
CA ILE A 105 10.61 2.21 10.89
C ILE A 105 9.18 1.70 11.06
N GLN A 106 9.01 0.41 10.88
CA GLN A 106 7.70 -0.23 10.86
C GLN A 106 7.80 -1.64 11.45
N PRO A 107 7.63 -1.77 12.78
CA PRO A 107 7.67 -3.06 13.45
C PRO A 107 6.67 -4.06 12.88
N PHE A 108 7.02 -5.35 12.93
CA PHE A 108 6.14 -6.43 12.48
C PHE A 108 4.75 -6.37 13.14
N GLU A 109 4.72 -6.04 14.43
CA GLU A 109 3.49 -5.97 15.22
C GLU A 109 2.50 -4.92 14.69
N HIS A 110 2.98 -3.82 14.09
CA HIS A 110 2.11 -2.83 13.46
C HIS A 110 1.45 -3.40 12.18
N VAL A 111 2.21 -4.14 11.38
CA VAL A 111 1.67 -4.81 10.18
C VAL A 111 0.68 -5.90 10.56
N GLU A 112 1.02 -6.69 11.59
CA GLU A 112 0.15 -7.72 12.15
C GLU A 112 -1.18 -7.12 12.62
N GLN A 113 -1.12 -6.04 13.38
CA GLN A 113 -2.30 -5.38 13.93
C GLN A 113 -3.26 -4.86 12.85
N VAL A 114 -2.74 -4.13 11.85
CA VAL A 114 -3.61 -3.60 10.78
C VAL A 114 -4.16 -4.71 9.88
N THR A 115 -3.38 -5.78 9.65
CA THR A 115 -3.81 -6.97 8.91
C THR A 115 -4.94 -7.68 9.66
N GLN A 116 -4.81 -7.84 10.99
CA GLN A 116 -5.83 -8.45 11.82
C GLN A 116 -7.11 -7.62 11.84
N TRP A 117 -7.02 -6.31 12.05
CA TRP A 117 -8.19 -5.43 12.02
C TRP A 117 -8.92 -5.49 10.68
N ALA A 118 -8.19 -5.46 9.56
CA ALA A 118 -8.81 -5.59 8.25
C ALA A 118 -9.59 -6.91 8.09
N ARG A 119 -9.05 -8.03 8.58
CA ARG A 119 -9.74 -9.32 8.56
C ARG A 119 -10.99 -9.33 9.43
N GLU A 120 -10.89 -8.84 10.66
CA GLU A 120 -12.01 -8.78 11.61
C GLU A 120 -13.17 -7.93 11.09
N ILE A 121 -12.87 -6.82 10.39
CA ILE A 121 -13.87 -5.95 9.76
C ILE A 121 -14.50 -6.62 8.55
N GLY A 122 -13.79 -7.51 7.85
CA GLY A 122 -14.32 -8.26 6.70
C GLY A 122 -13.75 -7.89 5.34
N TYR A 123 -12.56 -7.28 5.29
CA TYR A 123 -11.88 -7.06 4.01
C TYR A 123 -11.62 -8.39 3.30
N SER A 124 -12.03 -8.46 2.06
CA SER A 124 -11.95 -9.69 1.25
C SER A 124 -10.58 -9.90 0.60
N SER A 125 -9.76 -8.86 0.53
CA SER A 125 -8.42 -8.96 -0.05
C SER A 125 -7.45 -8.01 0.63
N ILE A 126 -6.46 -8.56 1.30
CA ILE A 126 -5.36 -7.84 1.94
C ILE A 126 -4.08 -8.16 1.17
N SER A 127 -3.40 -7.12 0.70
CA SER A 127 -2.12 -7.24 -0.01
C SER A 127 -0.98 -6.71 0.85
N HIS A 128 0.18 -7.35 0.77
CA HIS A 128 1.43 -6.82 1.31
C HIS A 128 2.42 -6.54 0.19
N ASP A 129 3.03 -5.36 0.21
CA ASP A 129 4.04 -4.97 -0.76
C ASP A 129 5.42 -5.17 -0.14
N LEU A 130 6.21 -6.05 -0.73
CA LEU A 130 7.58 -6.36 -0.33
C LEU A 130 8.53 -5.81 -1.38
N VAL A 131 9.71 -5.35 -0.94
CA VAL A 131 10.72 -4.79 -1.84
C VAL A 131 12.04 -5.51 -1.65
N PHE A 132 12.64 -5.99 -2.74
CA PHE A 132 13.98 -6.55 -2.75
C PHE A 132 15.00 -5.60 -3.37
N GLY A 133 16.24 -5.71 -2.94
CA GLY A 133 17.33 -4.84 -3.39
C GLY A 133 17.36 -3.48 -2.70
N LEU A 134 16.79 -3.37 -1.50
CA LEU A 134 16.87 -2.19 -0.64
C LEU A 134 18.31 -1.99 -0.11
N PRO A 135 18.69 -0.75 0.28
CA PRO A 135 19.99 -0.51 0.89
C PRO A 135 20.25 -1.42 2.10
N PHE A 136 21.44 -1.96 2.21
CA PHE A 136 21.92 -2.92 3.23
C PHE A 136 21.17 -4.25 3.27
N GLN A 137 20.18 -4.47 2.43
CA GLN A 137 19.43 -5.72 2.36
C GLN A 137 20.29 -6.83 1.73
N ASN A 138 20.28 -8.00 2.32
CA ASN A 138 20.88 -9.22 1.78
C ASN A 138 19.82 -10.30 1.52
N LEU A 139 20.24 -11.46 1.03
CA LEU A 139 19.34 -12.56 0.73
C LEU A 139 18.59 -13.07 1.97
N ASP A 140 19.28 -13.19 3.10
CA ASP A 140 18.65 -13.70 4.33
C ASP A 140 17.59 -12.75 4.86
N ASP A 141 17.78 -11.43 4.70
CA ASP A 141 16.77 -10.42 5.04
C ASP A 141 15.50 -10.60 4.21
N VAL A 142 15.64 -10.77 2.89
CA VAL A 142 14.50 -11.01 1.98
C VAL A 142 13.76 -12.29 2.37
N LEU A 143 14.49 -13.38 2.59
CA LEU A 143 13.89 -14.67 2.95
C LEU A 143 13.20 -14.63 4.31
N ASN A 144 13.78 -13.91 5.28
CA ASN A 144 13.17 -13.71 6.59
C ASN A 144 11.91 -12.83 6.49
N THR A 145 11.94 -11.77 5.71
CA THR A 145 10.76 -10.90 5.46
C THR A 145 9.61 -11.71 4.84
N ILE A 146 9.90 -12.61 3.91
CA ILE A 146 8.90 -13.52 3.33
C ILE A 146 8.34 -14.47 4.39
N ASP A 147 9.18 -15.04 5.27
CA ASP A 147 8.73 -15.94 6.33
C ASP A 147 7.84 -15.23 7.36
N GLN A 148 8.17 -14.02 7.73
CA GLN A 148 7.35 -13.23 8.63
C GLN A 148 6.01 -12.86 7.97
N THR A 149 6.05 -12.44 6.71
CA THR A 149 4.83 -12.12 5.93
C THR A 149 3.90 -13.34 5.83
N LYS A 150 4.44 -14.55 5.64
CA LYS A 150 3.65 -15.79 5.63
C LYS A 150 2.82 -15.99 6.90
N ARG A 151 3.32 -15.58 8.06
CA ARG A 151 2.57 -15.69 9.32
C ARG A 151 1.28 -14.89 9.30
N LEU A 152 1.25 -13.77 8.57
CA LEU A 152 0.11 -12.87 8.43
C LEU A 152 -0.86 -13.31 7.33
N ARG A 153 -0.43 -14.21 6.44
CA ARG A 153 -1.25 -14.78 5.36
C ARG A 153 -1.98 -13.72 4.51
N PRO A 154 -1.29 -12.73 3.94
CA PRO A 154 -1.96 -11.83 3.01
C PRO A 154 -2.53 -12.61 1.82
N ASP A 155 -3.64 -12.12 1.28
CA ASP A 155 -4.30 -12.76 0.12
C ASP A 155 -3.51 -12.53 -1.15
N ARG A 156 -2.73 -11.45 -1.21
CA ARG A 156 -1.88 -11.08 -2.33
C ARG A 156 -0.55 -10.52 -1.84
N LEU A 157 0.44 -10.63 -2.70
CA LEU A 157 1.76 -10.05 -2.49
C LEU A 157 2.20 -9.31 -3.76
N ALA A 158 2.74 -8.13 -3.57
CA ALA A 158 3.54 -7.47 -4.59
C ALA A 158 5.03 -7.59 -4.18
N PHE A 159 5.88 -8.04 -5.07
CA PHE A 159 7.30 -8.24 -4.83
C PHE A 159 8.10 -7.37 -5.79
N TYR A 160 8.40 -6.15 -5.35
CA TYR A 160 8.98 -5.11 -6.18
C TYR A 160 10.50 -5.06 -6.08
N SER A 161 11.12 -4.72 -7.21
CA SER A 161 12.54 -4.36 -7.26
C SER A 161 12.75 -2.91 -6.84
N TYR A 162 13.62 -2.66 -5.87
CA TYR A 162 14.02 -1.29 -5.54
C TYR A 162 14.67 -0.58 -6.73
N ALA A 163 14.13 0.57 -7.10
CA ALA A 163 14.71 1.43 -8.14
C ALA A 163 15.63 2.46 -7.51
N HIS A 164 16.94 2.29 -7.67
CA HIS A 164 17.92 3.27 -7.21
C HIS A 164 18.04 4.43 -8.19
N VAL A 165 17.63 5.63 -7.76
CA VAL A 165 17.61 6.86 -8.58
C VAL A 165 18.37 8.01 -7.89
N PRO A 166 19.73 7.90 -7.78
CA PRO A 166 20.54 8.81 -6.97
C PRO A 166 20.54 10.26 -7.47
N TRP A 167 20.16 10.48 -8.74
CA TRP A 167 20.07 11.81 -9.34
C TRP A 167 18.80 12.60 -8.94
N ILE A 168 17.79 11.95 -8.36
CA ILE A 168 16.60 12.63 -7.85
C ILE A 168 16.85 13.09 -6.40
N LYS A 169 17.04 14.39 -6.21
CA LYS A 169 17.26 14.97 -4.88
C LYS A 169 15.97 14.96 -4.05
N GLY A 170 16.06 14.50 -2.82
CA GLY A 170 14.99 14.63 -1.82
C GLY A 170 14.12 13.41 -1.56
N ASN A 171 14.22 12.36 -2.33
CA ASN A 171 13.31 11.21 -2.26
C ASN A 171 13.78 10.09 -1.32
N GLY A 172 14.00 10.38 -0.03
CA GLY A 172 14.22 9.32 0.96
C GLY A 172 15.54 8.51 0.85
N GLN A 173 16.36 8.79 -0.16
CA GLN A 173 17.65 8.12 -0.39
C GLN A 173 18.79 8.78 0.42
N ARG A 174 18.45 9.31 1.60
CA ARG A 174 19.43 9.93 2.50
C ARG A 174 19.87 8.91 3.55
N GLY A 175 21.19 8.75 3.71
CA GLY A 175 21.78 7.92 4.76
C GLY A 175 22.44 6.64 4.27
N PHE A 176 22.48 6.38 2.96
CA PHE A 176 23.24 5.28 2.35
C PHE A 176 23.95 5.74 1.06
N LYS A 177 24.92 4.96 0.61
CA LYS A 177 25.71 5.20 -0.60
C LYS A 177 25.39 4.17 -1.67
N ASP A 178 25.81 4.41 -2.90
CA ASP A 178 25.57 3.50 -4.04
C ASP A 178 26.08 2.07 -3.82
N HIS A 179 27.12 1.90 -3.00
CA HIS A 179 27.66 0.57 -2.70
C HIS A 179 26.89 -0.18 -1.60
N ASP A 180 26.01 0.51 -0.87
CA ASP A 180 25.14 -0.10 0.14
C ASP A 180 23.88 -0.74 -0.50
N VAL A 181 23.66 -0.49 -1.79
CA VAL A 181 22.53 -1.05 -2.55
C VAL A 181 22.99 -2.34 -3.25
N PRO A 182 22.31 -3.46 -3.00
CA PRO A 182 22.60 -4.71 -3.71
C PRO A 182 22.45 -4.53 -5.23
N LYS A 183 23.44 -5.00 -5.97
CA LYS A 183 23.50 -4.88 -7.43
C LYS A 183 23.63 -6.24 -8.09
N ASP A 184 23.41 -6.26 -9.38
CA ASP A 184 23.71 -7.38 -10.29
C ASP A 184 23.28 -8.74 -9.73
N GLU A 185 24.21 -9.64 -9.54
CA GLU A 185 23.94 -11.02 -9.13
C GLU A 185 23.32 -11.12 -7.74
N VAL A 186 23.71 -10.29 -6.79
CA VAL A 186 23.14 -10.30 -5.43
C VAL A 186 21.64 -9.93 -5.49
N LYS A 187 21.31 -8.87 -6.22
CA LYS A 187 19.92 -8.42 -6.38
C LYS A 187 19.09 -9.44 -7.15
N ARG A 188 19.68 -10.06 -8.18
CA ARG A 188 19.04 -11.13 -8.93
C ARG A 188 18.76 -12.35 -8.04
N GLN A 189 19.73 -12.76 -7.23
CA GLN A 189 19.57 -13.86 -6.28
C GLN A 189 18.44 -13.59 -5.28
N CYS A 190 18.33 -12.36 -4.75
CA CYS A 190 17.20 -11.96 -3.89
C CYS A 190 15.85 -12.16 -4.60
N TYR A 191 15.76 -11.83 -5.87
CA TYR A 191 14.54 -12.04 -6.66
C TYR A 191 14.25 -13.53 -6.86
N GLU A 192 15.20 -14.29 -7.38
CA GLU A 192 14.99 -15.69 -7.77
C GLU A 192 14.65 -16.58 -6.55
N GLU A 193 15.42 -16.46 -5.48
CA GLU A 193 15.15 -17.23 -4.25
C GLU A 193 13.91 -16.73 -3.50
N GLY A 194 13.67 -15.42 -3.50
CA GLY A 194 12.43 -14.86 -2.94
C GLY A 194 11.19 -15.35 -3.69
N LYS A 195 11.19 -15.27 -5.03
CA LYS A 195 10.13 -15.79 -5.89
C LYS A 195 9.90 -17.29 -5.65
N LYS A 196 10.97 -18.09 -5.66
CA LYS A 196 10.90 -19.54 -5.40
C LYS A 196 10.25 -19.83 -4.04
N LYS A 197 10.61 -19.07 -3.01
CA LYS A 197 10.04 -19.21 -1.67
C LYS A 197 8.56 -18.83 -1.64
N LEU A 198 8.16 -17.75 -2.30
CA LEU A 198 6.76 -17.35 -2.41
C LEU A 198 5.91 -18.39 -3.14
N LEU A 199 6.41 -18.93 -4.27
CA LEU A 199 5.73 -20.01 -4.98
C LEU A 199 5.58 -21.28 -4.11
N ALA A 200 6.62 -21.64 -3.35
CA ALA A 200 6.55 -22.76 -2.41
C ALA A 200 5.55 -22.54 -1.26
N GLN A 201 5.15 -21.31 -1.01
CA GLN A 201 4.13 -20.92 -0.02
C GLN A 201 2.72 -20.85 -0.60
N GLY A 202 2.55 -21.12 -1.91
CA GLY A 202 1.26 -21.15 -2.61
C GLY A 202 0.83 -19.85 -3.28
N TYR A 203 1.70 -18.84 -3.36
CA TYR A 203 1.47 -17.66 -4.19
C TYR A 203 1.81 -17.99 -5.66
N HIS A 204 1.04 -17.42 -6.59
CA HIS A 204 1.17 -17.67 -8.04
C HIS A 204 1.25 -16.37 -8.84
#